data_06b5f77a01c166826579297d437eecca
#
_entry.id   06b5f77a01c166826579297d437eecca
#
_cell.length_a   1.000
_cell.length_b   1.000
_cell.length_c   1.000
_cell.angle_alpha   90.00
_cell.angle_beta   90.00
_cell.angle_gamma   90.00
#
_symmetry.space_group_name_H-M   'P 1'
#
loop_
_entity.id
_entity.type
_entity.pdbx_description
1 polymer ?
#
loop_
_entity_poly.entity_id
_entity_poly.type
_entity_poly.pdbx_seq_one_letter_code
_entity_poly.pdbx_strand_id
1 'polypeptide(L)'
;MKLDIHQIDAFAAGPFEGNPAAIMPLTDWLDDAVLQQLAEENNLSETAFYTARLPSDATPQDPAHPAYHLRWFTPAVEVDLCGHATLAAAAQILEDVHPDADRIQFWTRSGWLTVDRGPDATLVMDFPAEAPVPIPADPRIVAALGIPVREGLKATDLVFVAESEHDIASMTPDFAVISPLKVRGVVVTAASASDADGVDFVSRWFGAAAGVKEDPVTGSAHSQIAPYW
;
A
#
# COMPACT_ATOMS: atom_id res chain seq x y z
N MET A 1 6.38 26.72 12.42
CA MET A 1 7.06 25.39 12.53
C MET A 1 7.64 25.09 11.18
N LYS A 2 8.82 24.48 11.07
CA LYS A 2 9.39 23.98 9.81
C LYS A 2 9.40 22.45 9.93
N LEU A 3 8.88 21.77 8.94
CA LEU A 3 8.90 20.32 8.80
C LEU A 3 9.62 19.97 7.50
N ASP A 4 10.38 18.90 7.54
CA ASP A 4 10.99 18.35 6.34
C ASP A 4 10.00 17.38 5.67
N ILE A 5 9.98 17.39 4.35
CA ILE A 5 9.17 16.51 3.52
C ILE A 5 10.02 15.96 2.38
N HIS A 6 9.93 14.65 2.18
CA HIS A 6 10.51 13.95 1.05
C HIS A 6 9.39 13.30 0.25
N GLN A 7 9.41 13.42 -1.07
CA GLN A 7 8.52 12.66 -1.94
C GLN A 7 9.31 11.54 -2.59
N ILE A 8 8.88 10.31 -2.40
CA ILE A 8 9.58 9.11 -2.86
C ILE A 8 8.59 8.19 -3.57
N ASP A 9 8.96 7.77 -4.78
CA ASP A 9 8.18 6.84 -5.59
C ASP A 9 8.59 5.40 -5.25
N ALA A 10 7.75 4.69 -4.50
CA ALA A 10 7.96 3.27 -4.24
C ALA A 10 7.58 2.43 -5.46
N PHE A 11 8.24 1.28 -5.65
CA PHE A 11 8.06 0.37 -6.78
C PHE A 11 8.38 0.98 -8.15
N ALA A 12 9.16 2.06 -8.18
CA ALA A 12 9.61 2.70 -9.40
C ALA A 12 10.84 1.98 -9.97
N ALA A 13 10.85 1.72 -11.28
CA ALA A 13 12.02 1.31 -12.03
C ALA A 13 12.68 2.49 -12.77
N GLY A 14 11.96 3.60 -12.91
CA GLY A 14 12.41 4.82 -13.57
C GLY A 14 11.61 6.05 -13.13
N PRO A 15 11.96 7.24 -13.66
CA PRO A 15 11.24 8.49 -13.36
C PRO A 15 9.77 8.42 -13.80
N PHE A 16 8.88 8.96 -12.97
CA PHE A 16 7.43 9.03 -13.19
C PHE A 16 6.70 7.67 -13.16
N GLU A 17 7.33 6.67 -12.56
CA GLU A 17 6.76 5.36 -12.33
C GLU A 17 6.53 5.13 -10.84
N GLY A 18 5.84 4.02 -10.50
CA GLY A 18 5.61 3.61 -9.12
C GLY A 18 4.45 4.33 -8.44
N ASN A 19 4.52 4.39 -7.12
CA ASN A 19 3.50 5.03 -6.27
C ASN A 19 4.16 6.05 -5.33
N PRO A 20 3.90 7.37 -5.52
CA PRO A 20 4.50 8.41 -4.70
C PRO A 20 3.91 8.44 -3.29
N ALA A 21 4.79 8.58 -2.29
CA ALA A 21 4.44 8.88 -0.91
C ALA A 21 5.16 10.13 -0.42
N ALA A 22 4.48 10.94 0.40
CA ALA A 22 5.14 11.97 1.19
C ALA A 22 5.68 11.34 2.47
N ILE A 23 6.95 11.58 2.78
CA ILE A 23 7.62 11.09 3.98
C ILE A 23 8.00 12.28 4.84
N MET A 24 7.48 12.33 6.05
CA MET A 24 7.68 13.44 6.98
C MET A 24 8.30 12.97 8.30
N PRO A 25 9.63 13.12 8.47
CA PRO A 25 10.31 12.87 9.73
C PRO A 25 9.85 13.84 10.82
N LEU A 26 9.52 13.32 12.00
CA LEU A 26 9.10 14.12 13.14
C LEU A 26 10.03 13.87 14.34
N THR A 27 10.34 14.93 15.11
CA THR A 27 11.03 14.79 16.40
C THR A 27 10.08 14.31 17.50
N ASP A 28 8.80 14.67 17.39
CA ASP A 28 7.70 14.24 18.27
C ASP A 28 6.38 14.29 17.50
N TRP A 29 5.36 13.56 17.99
CA TRP A 29 4.04 13.56 17.35
C TRP A 29 3.39 14.94 17.39
N LEU A 30 2.78 15.31 16.29
CA LEU A 30 1.85 16.44 16.20
C LEU A 30 0.44 15.97 16.53
N ASP A 31 -0.48 16.92 16.76
CA ASP A 31 -1.89 16.61 16.91
C ASP A 31 -2.44 15.92 15.65
N ASP A 32 -3.29 14.92 15.82
CA ASP A 32 -3.86 14.12 14.72
C ASP A 32 -4.53 14.99 13.65
N ALA A 33 -5.20 16.07 14.07
CA ALA A 33 -5.82 17.02 13.14
C ALA A 33 -4.77 17.73 12.24
N VAL A 34 -3.58 17.99 12.75
CA VAL A 34 -2.49 18.60 11.98
C VAL A 34 -1.90 17.60 11.01
N LEU A 35 -1.68 16.34 11.43
CA LEU A 35 -1.21 15.27 10.55
C LEU A 35 -2.19 15.05 9.39
N GLN A 36 -3.50 15.02 9.68
CA GLN A 36 -4.51 14.86 8.65
C GLN A 36 -4.54 16.05 7.66
N GLN A 37 -4.43 17.29 8.15
CA GLN A 37 -4.39 18.46 7.29
C GLN A 37 -3.14 18.49 6.39
N LEU A 38 -1.98 18.07 6.91
CA LEU A 38 -0.75 17.94 6.11
C LEU A 38 -0.91 16.89 5.00
N ALA A 39 -1.53 15.76 5.31
CA ALA A 39 -1.80 14.72 4.31
C ALA A 39 -2.82 15.19 3.25
N GLU A 40 -3.85 15.94 3.63
CA GLU A 40 -4.80 16.57 2.71
C GLU A 40 -4.09 17.58 1.79
N GLU A 41 -3.21 18.43 2.33
CA GLU A 41 -2.46 19.42 1.55
C GLU A 41 -1.46 18.79 0.60
N ASN A 42 -0.76 17.71 1.02
CA ASN A 42 0.16 16.96 0.18
C ASN A 42 -0.56 16.29 -1.01
N ASN A 43 -1.81 15.87 -0.81
CA ASN A 43 -2.70 15.30 -1.83
C ASN A 43 -2.05 14.14 -2.63
N LEU A 44 -1.26 13.32 -1.95
CA LEU A 44 -0.73 12.04 -2.44
C LEU A 44 -1.58 10.89 -1.91
N SER A 45 -1.40 9.68 -2.44
CA SER A 45 -2.13 8.49 -1.96
C SER A 45 -2.01 8.37 -0.45
N GLU A 46 -0.79 8.45 0.09
CA GLU A 46 -0.52 8.52 1.51
C GLU A 46 0.64 9.47 1.84
N THR A 47 0.53 10.06 3.03
CA THR A 47 1.63 10.70 3.75
C THR A 47 2.02 9.83 4.94
N ALA A 48 3.27 9.42 5.00
CA ALA A 48 3.87 8.71 6.11
C ALA A 48 4.56 9.68 7.07
N PHE A 49 4.17 9.63 8.33
CA PHE A 49 4.83 10.35 9.42
C PHE A 49 5.56 9.34 10.29
N TYR A 50 6.81 9.60 10.64
CA TYR A 50 7.54 8.73 11.54
C TYR A 50 8.36 9.49 12.58
N THR A 51 8.61 8.86 13.73
CA THR A 51 9.46 9.38 14.79
C THR A 51 10.26 8.24 15.44
N ALA A 52 11.45 8.54 15.94
CA ALA A 52 12.23 7.60 16.75
C ALA A 52 11.64 7.35 18.16
N ARG A 53 10.58 8.09 18.55
CA ARG A 53 9.90 7.90 19.82
C ARG A 53 8.89 6.77 19.74
N LEU A 54 9.28 5.60 20.22
CA LEU A 54 8.37 4.48 20.34
C LEU A 54 7.37 4.67 21.50
N PRO A 55 6.15 4.17 21.40
CA PRO A 55 5.25 4.02 22.53
C PRO A 55 5.86 3.15 23.64
N SER A 56 5.45 3.36 24.88
CA SER A 56 6.02 2.67 26.05
C SER A 56 5.82 1.15 26.07
N ASP A 57 4.86 0.65 25.32
CA ASP A 57 4.51 -0.77 25.13
C ASP A 57 5.15 -1.39 23.88
N ALA A 58 5.81 -0.58 23.05
CA ALA A 58 6.51 -1.04 21.85
C ALA A 58 7.97 -1.38 22.19
N THR A 59 8.28 -2.67 22.16
CA THR A 59 9.67 -3.15 22.28
C THR A 59 10.16 -3.59 20.91
N PRO A 60 11.30 -3.07 20.40
CA PRO A 60 11.87 -3.51 19.13
C PRO A 60 12.04 -5.03 19.08
N GLN A 61 11.69 -5.63 17.97
CA GLN A 61 11.85 -7.08 17.77
C GLN A 61 13.32 -7.49 17.76
N ASP A 62 14.17 -6.62 17.20
CA ASP A 62 15.61 -6.78 17.20
C ASP A 62 16.27 -5.45 17.65
N PRO A 63 16.86 -5.40 18.87
CA PRO A 63 17.50 -4.20 19.38
C PRO A 63 18.76 -3.77 18.61
N ALA A 64 19.31 -4.64 17.74
CA ALA A 64 20.49 -4.32 16.92
C ALA A 64 20.14 -3.39 15.75
N HIS A 65 18.85 -3.27 15.38
CA HIS A 65 18.41 -2.49 14.24
C HIS A 65 17.59 -1.27 14.63
N PRO A 66 17.67 -0.16 13.85
CA PRO A 66 16.86 1.03 14.09
C PRO A 66 15.35 0.74 14.09
N ALA A 67 14.65 1.39 15.02
CA ALA A 67 13.21 1.23 15.17
C ALA A 67 12.51 2.58 15.26
N TYR A 68 11.38 2.71 14.58
CA TYR A 68 10.59 3.93 14.48
C TYR A 68 9.11 3.64 14.72
N HIS A 69 8.37 4.64 15.20
CA HIS A 69 6.91 4.63 15.20
C HIS A 69 6.44 5.29 13.90
N LEU A 70 5.61 4.60 13.12
CA LEU A 70 5.16 5.01 11.79
C LEU A 70 3.65 5.03 11.72
N ARG A 71 3.09 6.08 11.10
CA ARG A 71 1.66 6.26 10.85
C ARG A 71 1.45 6.79 9.44
N TRP A 72 0.33 6.42 8.81
CA TRP A 72 0.00 6.80 7.44
C TRP A 72 -1.36 7.46 7.38
N PHE A 73 -1.44 8.51 6.58
CA PHE A 73 -2.67 9.26 6.34
C PHE A 73 -2.91 9.41 4.85
N THR A 74 -4.09 9.00 4.38
CA THR A 74 -4.62 9.46 3.09
C THR A 74 -5.07 10.92 3.22
N PRO A 75 -5.43 11.62 2.14
CA PRO A 75 -6.05 12.93 2.25
C PRO A 75 -7.32 12.98 3.10
N ALA A 76 -7.97 11.85 3.35
CA ALA A 76 -9.25 11.77 4.05
C ALA A 76 -9.18 11.16 5.46
N VAL A 77 -8.33 10.16 5.68
CA VAL A 77 -8.30 9.38 6.93
C VAL A 77 -6.92 8.79 7.22
N GLU A 78 -6.66 8.50 8.49
CA GLU A 78 -5.56 7.65 8.89
C GLU A 78 -5.85 6.19 8.55
N VAL A 79 -4.85 5.45 8.02
CA VAL A 79 -4.96 4.04 7.65
C VAL A 79 -4.07 3.16 8.51
N ASP A 80 -4.47 1.90 8.70
CA ASP A 80 -3.78 1.00 9.63
C ASP A 80 -2.60 0.25 8.99
N LEU A 81 -2.53 0.21 7.65
CA LEU A 81 -1.46 -0.47 6.90
C LEU A 81 -1.26 0.21 5.54
N CYS A 82 0.00 0.54 5.22
CA CYS A 82 0.38 1.05 3.91
C CYS A 82 1.78 0.54 3.52
N GLY A 83 1.86 -0.26 2.45
CA GLY A 83 3.11 -0.88 2.02
C GLY A 83 4.07 0.07 1.33
N HIS A 84 3.61 0.78 0.29
CA HIS A 84 4.48 1.64 -0.51
C HIS A 84 5.08 2.79 0.31
N ALA A 85 4.28 3.43 1.18
CA ALA A 85 4.77 4.51 2.03
C ALA A 85 5.70 4.01 3.15
N THR A 86 5.57 2.74 3.58
CA THR A 86 6.54 2.11 4.48
C THR A 86 7.87 1.86 3.79
N LEU A 87 7.86 1.33 2.56
CA LEU A 87 9.08 1.16 1.76
C LEU A 87 9.76 2.50 1.49
N ALA A 88 8.99 3.53 1.14
CA ALA A 88 9.49 4.88 0.91
C ALA A 88 10.12 5.48 2.18
N ALA A 89 9.49 5.31 3.35
CA ALA A 89 10.05 5.75 4.63
C ALA A 89 11.34 5.00 4.97
N ALA A 90 11.39 3.69 4.74
CA ALA A 90 12.60 2.90 4.94
C ALA A 90 13.73 3.33 4.00
N ALA A 91 13.42 3.58 2.71
CA ALA A 91 14.39 4.08 1.75
C ALA A 91 15.05 5.38 2.22
N GLN A 92 14.23 6.37 2.63
CA GLN A 92 14.73 7.64 3.13
C GLN A 92 15.60 7.46 4.39
N ILE A 93 15.15 6.63 5.35
CA ILE A 93 15.91 6.37 6.58
C ILE A 93 17.24 5.66 6.29
N LEU A 94 17.24 4.67 5.41
CA LEU A 94 18.44 3.93 5.01
C LEU A 94 19.42 4.77 4.19
N GLU A 95 18.95 5.78 3.47
CA GLU A 95 19.80 6.67 2.69
C GLU A 95 20.38 7.80 3.55
N ASP A 96 19.52 8.49 4.31
CA ASP A 96 19.88 9.76 4.95
C ASP A 96 20.28 9.62 6.42
N VAL A 97 19.74 8.60 7.13
CA VAL A 97 19.88 8.50 8.61
C VAL A 97 20.74 7.32 9.02
N HIS A 98 20.54 6.15 8.42
CA HIS A 98 21.25 4.91 8.77
C HIS A 98 21.79 4.20 7.52
N PRO A 99 22.77 4.78 6.80
CA PRO A 99 23.27 4.22 5.54
C PRO A 99 23.90 2.83 5.69
N ASP A 100 24.39 2.50 6.87
CA ASP A 100 25.03 1.21 7.17
C ASP A 100 24.06 0.14 7.70
N ALA A 101 22.78 0.50 7.93
CA ALA A 101 21.79 -0.47 8.39
C ALA A 101 21.31 -1.35 7.25
N ASP A 102 21.05 -2.61 7.55
CA ASP A 102 20.48 -3.60 6.63
C ASP A 102 18.99 -3.86 6.90
N ARG A 103 18.46 -3.34 7.99
CA ARG A 103 17.06 -3.48 8.41
C ARG A 103 16.56 -2.23 9.12
N ILE A 104 15.29 -1.88 8.86
CA ILE A 104 14.52 -0.89 9.63
C ILE A 104 13.26 -1.57 10.17
N GLN A 105 12.92 -1.28 11.42
CA GLN A 105 11.72 -1.77 12.08
C GLN A 105 10.75 -0.62 12.32
N PHE A 106 9.48 -0.85 12.01
CA PHE A 106 8.43 0.14 12.24
C PHE A 106 7.36 -0.42 13.18
N TRP A 107 7.11 0.27 14.29
CA TRP A 107 5.94 0.06 15.10
C TRP A 107 4.76 0.82 14.49
N THR A 108 3.65 0.13 14.28
CA THR A 108 2.45 0.66 13.61
C THR A 108 1.19 0.18 14.31
N ARG A 109 0.01 0.68 13.90
CA ARG A 109 -1.29 0.15 14.37
C ARG A 109 -1.49 -1.33 14.04
N SER A 110 -0.86 -1.83 12.98
CA SER A 110 -0.89 -3.25 12.58
C SER A 110 0.22 -4.08 13.22
N GLY A 111 0.93 -3.53 14.21
CA GLY A 111 2.07 -4.18 14.86
C GLY A 111 3.40 -3.83 14.20
N TRP A 112 4.41 -4.68 14.41
CA TRP A 112 5.73 -4.49 13.84
C TRP A 112 5.76 -4.86 12.36
N LEU A 113 6.33 -3.95 11.56
CA LEU A 113 6.70 -4.18 10.16
C LEU A 113 8.22 -4.06 10.04
N THR A 114 8.84 -4.86 9.19
CA THR A 114 10.27 -4.80 8.90
C THR A 114 10.50 -4.56 7.42
N VAL A 115 11.54 -3.78 7.14
CA VAL A 115 12.05 -3.59 5.78
C VAL A 115 13.52 -3.94 5.79
N ASP A 116 13.90 -4.90 4.98
CA ASP A 116 15.26 -5.38 4.83
C ASP A 116 15.90 -4.84 3.54
N ARG A 117 17.22 -4.59 3.57
CA ARG A 117 17.99 -4.47 2.32
C ARG A 117 18.09 -5.84 1.67
N GLY A 118 17.55 -5.94 0.48
CA GLY A 118 17.76 -7.09 -0.37
C GLY A 118 19.01 -6.97 -1.25
N PRO A 119 19.27 -7.96 -2.12
CA PRO A 119 20.32 -7.87 -3.13
C PRO A 119 20.08 -6.68 -4.07
N ASP A 120 21.15 -6.16 -4.65
CA ASP A 120 21.10 -5.07 -5.66
C ASP A 120 20.41 -3.79 -5.19
N ALA A 121 20.56 -3.46 -3.89
CA ALA A 121 19.94 -2.30 -3.23
C ALA A 121 18.40 -2.30 -3.26
N THR A 122 17.78 -3.43 -3.52
CA THR A 122 16.33 -3.58 -3.37
C THR A 122 15.92 -3.52 -1.91
N LEU A 123 14.65 -3.17 -1.65
CA LEU A 123 14.06 -3.23 -0.32
C LEU A 123 13.00 -4.35 -0.30
N VAL A 124 13.03 -5.14 0.76
CA VAL A 124 12.14 -6.30 0.94
C VAL A 124 11.28 -6.10 2.18
N MET A 125 9.98 -6.21 2.00
CA MET A 125 9.00 -6.21 3.09
C MET A 125 8.29 -7.55 3.17
N ASP A 126 8.20 -8.12 4.38
CA ASP A 126 7.39 -9.30 4.64
C ASP A 126 5.99 -8.89 5.11
N PHE A 127 4.99 -9.31 4.39
CA PHE A 127 3.57 -9.09 4.70
C PHE A 127 2.86 -10.38 5.07
N PRO A 128 1.91 -10.34 6.02
CA PRO A 128 1.08 -11.50 6.31
C PRO A 128 0.25 -11.90 5.09
N ALA A 129 0.27 -13.18 4.74
CA ALA A 129 -0.57 -13.72 3.68
C ALA A 129 -2.02 -13.84 4.16
N GLU A 130 -2.95 -13.34 3.37
CA GLU A 130 -4.39 -13.40 3.61
C GLU A 130 -5.09 -14.02 2.39
N ALA A 131 -5.08 -15.35 2.30
CA ALA A 131 -5.67 -16.05 1.16
C ALA A 131 -7.18 -15.75 1.05
N PRO A 132 -7.67 -15.24 -0.11
CA PRO A 132 -9.07 -14.91 -0.27
C PRO A 132 -9.92 -16.16 -0.44
N VAL A 133 -11.15 -16.11 0.05
CA VAL A 133 -12.11 -17.24 -0.02
C VAL A 133 -13.19 -16.97 -1.08
N PRO A 134 -13.65 -18.00 -1.82
CA PRO A 134 -14.70 -17.85 -2.83
C PRO A 134 -16.01 -17.29 -2.26
N ILE A 135 -16.61 -16.36 -2.97
CA ILE A 135 -17.93 -15.81 -2.71
C ILE A 135 -18.73 -15.72 -4.02
N PRO A 136 -20.05 -15.71 -3.97
CA PRO A 136 -20.86 -15.34 -5.14
C PRO A 136 -20.51 -13.91 -5.59
N ALA A 137 -20.12 -13.74 -6.84
CA ALA A 137 -19.88 -12.41 -7.40
C ALA A 137 -21.20 -11.62 -7.49
N ASP A 138 -21.27 -10.42 -6.87
CA ASP A 138 -22.44 -9.55 -6.97
C ASP A 138 -22.57 -9.03 -8.43
N PRO A 139 -23.69 -9.35 -9.13
CA PRO A 139 -23.84 -8.95 -10.54
C PRO A 139 -23.78 -7.43 -10.76
N ARG A 140 -24.13 -6.63 -9.75
CA ARG A 140 -24.06 -5.17 -9.83
C ARG A 140 -22.61 -4.68 -9.85
N ILE A 141 -21.73 -5.32 -9.04
CA ILE A 141 -20.30 -4.99 -9.02
C ILE A 141 -19.66 -5.47 -10.32
N VAL A 142 -19.96 -6.69 -10.77
CA VAL A 142 -19.47 -7.21 -12.07
C VAL A 142 -19.87 -6.28 -13.23
N ALA A 143 -21.13 -5.83 -13.26
CA ALA A 143 -21.59 -4.87 -14.26
C ALA A 143 -20.85 -3.52 -14.15
N ALA A 144 -20.56 -3.06 -12.95
CA ALA A 144 -19.82 -1.82 -12.72
C ALA A 144 -18.33 -1.91 -13.09
N LEU A 145 -17.73 -3.10 -13.01
CA LEU A 145 -16.36 -3.33 -13.52
C LEU A 145 -16.30 -3.30 -15.04
N GLY A 146 -17.41 -3.63 -15.72
CA GLY A 146 -17.56 -3.54 -17.18
C GLY A 146 -16.74 -4.57 -17.96
N ILE A 147 -16.32 -5.66 -17.30
CA ILE A 147 -15.50 -6.74 -17.88
C ILE A 147 -16.05 -8.12 -17.49
N PRO A 148 -15.71 -9.18 -18.23
CA PRO A 148 -15.98 -10.55 -17.80
C PRO A 148 -15.22 -10.90 -16.51
N VAL A 149 -15.93 -11.50 -15.55
CA VAL A 149 -15.38 -11.95 -14.27
C VAL A 149 -15.57 -13.46 -14.16
N ARG A 150 -14.49 -14.19 -13.97
CA ARG A 150 -14.48 -15.64 -13.84
C ARG A 150 -14.95 -16.10 -12.45
N GLU A 151 -14.50 -15.40 -11.40
CA GLU A 151 -14.90 -15.69 -10.03
C GLU A 151 -14.80 -14.46 -9.12
N GLY A 152 -15.58 -14.48 -8.03
CA GLY A 152 -15.51 -13.52 -6.94
C GLY A 152 -14.93 -14.17 -5.70
N LEU A 153 -14.06 -13.45 -5.02
CA LEU A 153 -13.41 -13.87 -3.79
C LEU A 153 -13.49 -12.74 -2.76
N LYS A 154 -13.24 -13.06 -1.49
CA LYS A 154 -13.19 -12.08 -0.41
C LYS A 154 -12.08 -12.41 0.58
N ALA A 155 -11.35 -11.37 0.92
CA ALA A 155 -10.49 -11.26 2.07
C ALA A 155 -10.81 -9.93 2.78
N THR A 156 -9.84 -9.12 3.15
CA THR A 156 -10.07 -7.72 3.56
C THR A 156 -10.74 -6.91 2.44
N ASP A 157 -10.32 -7.12 1.18
CA ASP A 157 -10.93 -6.55 -0.01
C ASP A 157 -11.91 -7.54 -0.68
N LEU A 158 -12.74 -7.04 -1.59
CA LEU A 158 -13.40 -7.87 -2.60
C LEU A 158 -12.41 -8.10 -3.75
N VAL A 159 -12.23 -9.36 -4.14
CA VAL A 159 -11.31 -9.73 -5.22
C VAL A 159 -12.12 -10.35 -6.36
N PHE A 160 -11.91 -9.84 -7.56
CA PHE A 160 -12.53 -10.35 -8.79
C PHE A 160 -11.45 -10.81 -9.76
N VAL A 161 -11.56 -12.06 -10.21
CA VAL A 161 -10.64 -12.62 -11.19
C VAL A 161 -11.23 -12.44 -12.59
N ALA A 162 -10.57 -11.63 -13.40
CA ALA A 162 -10.95 -11.37 -14.79
C ALA A 162 -10.49 -12.50 -15.72
N GLU A 163 -11.01 -12.55 -16.94
CA GLU A 163 -10.66 -13.55 -17.95
C GLU A 163 -9.25 -13.33 -18.51
N SER A 164 -8.82 -12.07 -18.65
CA SER A 164 -7.55 -11.74 -19.30
C SER A 164 -6.91 -10.46 -18.76
N GLU A 165 -5.60 -10.33 -18.98
CA GLU A 165 -4.85 -9.09 -18.76
C GLU A 165 -5.41 -7.92 -19.57
N HIS A 166 -5.86 -8.17 -20.80
CA HIS A 166 -6.49 -7.16 -21.65
C HIS A 166 -7.75 -6.56 -20.99
N ASP A 167 -8.57 -7.38 -20.31
CA ASP A 167 -9.74 -6.89 -19.56
C ASP A 167 -9.31 -5.94 -18.44
N ILE A 168 -8.23 -6.29 -17.71
CA ILE A 168 -7.67 -5.43 -16.64
C ILE A 168 -7.24 -4.08 -17.23
N ALA A 169 -6.48 -4.10 -18.33
CA ALA A 169 -5.95 -2.89 -18.94
C ALA A 169 -7.04 -1.97 -19.51
N SER A 170 -8.09 -2.55 -20.12
CA SER A 170 -9.13 -1.82 -20.83
C SER A 170 -10.32 -1.41 -19.94
N MET A 171 -10.45 -1.97 -18.73
CA MET A 171 -11.60 -1.74 -17.85
C MET A 171 -11.78 -0.26 -17.47
N THR A 172 -13.02 0.18 -17.43
CA THR A 172 -13.42 1.53 -17.02
C THR A 172 -14.51 1.41 -15.95
N PRO A 173 -14.14 1.30 -14.66
CA PRO A 173 -15.09 1.03 -13.60
C PRO A 173 -16.09 2.16 -13.35
N ASP A 174 -17.35 1.79 -13.07
CA ASP A 174 -18.37 2.75 -12.61
C ASP A 174 -18.19 3.02 -11.11
N PHE A 175 -17.51 4.11 -10.80
CA PHE A 175 -17.26 4.53 -9.42
C PHE A 175 -18.53 4.94 -8.66
N ALA A 176 -19.65 5.25 -9.33
CA ALA A 176 -20.90 5.51 -8.64
C ALA A 176 -21.44 4.26 -7.93
N VAL A 177 -21.09 3.07 -8.42
CA VAL A 177 -21.44 1.79 -7.81
C VAL A 177 -20.36 1.32 -6.84
N ILE A 178 -19.08 1.51 -7.16
CA ILE A 178 -17.96 1.01 -6.35
C ILE A 178 -17.75 1.85 -5.10
N SER A 179 -17.82 3.19 -5.21
CA SER A 179 -17.52 4.10 -4.08
C SER A 179 -18.38 3.90 -2.83
N PRO A 180 -19.71 3.59 -2.92
CA PRO A 180 -20.53 3.39 -1.73
C PRO A 180 -20.39 2.01 -1.08
N LEU A 181 -19.56 1.11 -1.61
CA LEU A 181 -19.35 -0.22 -1.03
C LEU A 181 -18.70 -0.10 0.35
N LYS A 182 -19.24 -0.86 1.31
CA LYS A 182 -18.70 -0.91 2.68
C LYS A 182 -17.59 -1.96 2.80
N VAL A 183 -16.55 -1.78 2.00
CA VAL A 183 -15.32 -2.60 1.99
C VAL A 183 -14.12 -1.69 1.86
N ARG A 184 -12.95 -2.14 2.27
CA ARG A 184 -11.72 -1.34 2.13
C ARG A 184 -11.47 -1.01 0.66
N GLY A 185 -11.53 -2.01 -0.21
CA GLY A 185 -11.31 -1.85 -1.65
C GLY A 185 -11.86 -3.00 -2.47
N VAL A 186 -11.73 -2.82 -3.78
CA VAL A 186 -12.03 -3.83 -4.80
C VAL A 186 -10.76 -4.08 -5.60
N VAL A 187 -10.27 -5.31 -5.59
CA VAL A 187 -9.15 -5.78 -6.42
C VAL A 187 -9.70 -6.49 -7.65
N VAL A 188 -9.17 -6.18 -8.80
CA VAL A 188 -9.42 -6.96 -10.02
C VAL A 188 -8.08 -7.48 -10.53
N THR A 189 -7.96 -8.79 -10.76
CA THR A 189 -6.70 -9.44 -11.13
C THR A 189 -6.90 -10.45 -12.25
N ALA A 190 -5.86 -10.68 -13.04
CA ALA A 190 -5.82 -11.70 -14.09
C ALA A 190 -4.39 -12.28 -14.19
N ALA A 191 -4.26 -13.49 -14.73
CA ALA A 191 -2.95 -14.01 -15.13
C ALA A 191 -2.32 -13.07 -16.17
N SER A 192 -1.01 -12.90 -16.11
CA SER A 192 -0.28 -12.20 -17.18
C SER A 192 -0.40 -12.95 -18.50
N ALA A 193 -0.49 -12.20 -19.58
CA ALA A 193 -0.55 -12.76 -20.94
C ALA A 193 0.84 -13.13 -21.49
N SER A 194 1.92 -12.70 -20.84
CA SER A 194 3.29 -12.88 -21.31
C SER A 194 4.16 -13.54 -20.24
N ASP A 195 4.70 -14.72 -20.56
CA ASP A 195 5.73 -15.37 -19.75
C ASP A 195 7.13 -14.68 -19.90
N ALA A 196 7.25 -13.74 -20.84
CA ALA A 196 8.54 -13.18 -21.22
C ALA A 196 9.09 -12.17 -20.23
N ASP A 197 8.22 -11.52 -19.44
CA ASP A 197 8.59 -10.42 -18.55
C ASP A 197 8.76 -10.86 -17.09
N GLY A 198 8.57 -12.15 -16.80
CA GLY A 198 8.64 -12.69 -15.43
C GLY A 198 7.50 -12.19 -14.52
N VAL A 199 6.37 -11.78 -15.11
CA VAL A 199 5.17 -11.33 -14.41
C VAL A 199 4.14 -12.46 -14.41
N ASP A 200 3.75 -12.93 -13.22
CA ASP A 200 2.76 -14.02 -13.09
C ASP A 200 1.33 -13.54 -13.25
N PHE A 201 1.02 -12.35 -12.74
CA PHE A 201 -0.33 -11.78 -12.77
C PHE A 201 -0.29 -10.25 -12.77
N VAL A 202 -1.41 -9.66 -13.19
CA VAL A 202 -1.64 -8.20 -13.15
C VAL A 202 -2.85 -7.89 -12.29
N SER A 203 -2.90 -6.65 -11.75
CA SER A 203 -4.01 -6.23 -10.92
C SER A 203 -4.26 -4.72 -10.98
N ARG A 204 -5.49 -4.32 -10.64
CA ARG A 204 -5.87 -2.94 -10.32
C ARG A 204 -6.66 -2.93 -9.02
N TRP A 205 -6.46 -1.90 -8.21
CA TRP A 205 -7.13 -1.74 -6.92
C TRP A 205 -7.89 -0.42 -6.85
N PHE A 206 -9.13 -0.49 -6.36
CA PHE A 206 -10.05 0.64 -6.25
C PHE A 206 -10.48 0.83 -4.80
N GLY A 207 -9.99 1.92 -4.15
CA GLY A 207 -10.15 2.18 -2.72
C GLY A 207 -11.19 3.23 -2.41
N ALA A 208 -12.37 3.10 -2.96
CA ALA A 208 -13.41 4.11 -2.89
C ALA A 208 -13.79 4.55 -1.46
N ALA A 209 -13.79 3.64 -0.49
CA ALA A 209 -14.04 3.96 0.92
C ALA A 209 -12.88 4.73 1.57
N ALA A 210 -11.67 4.63 1.04
CA ALA A 210 -10.48 5.35 1.51
C ALA A 210 -10.31 6.74 0.86
N GLY A 211 -11.27 7.17 0.01
CA GLY A 211 -11.20 8.43 -0.72
C GLY A 211 -10.28 8.40 -1.94
N VAL A 212 -9.67 7.26 -2.25
CA VAL A 212 -8.80 7.05 -3.41
C VAL A 212 -9.58 6.25 -4.46
N LYS A 213 -9.80 6.82 -5.65
CA LYS A 213 -10.54 6.10 -6.71
C LYS A 213 -9.77 4.87 -7.17
N GLU A 214 -8.51 5.04 -7.50
CA GLU A 214 -7.60 3.99 -7.93
C GLU A 214 -6.21 4.27 -7.36
N ASP A 215 -5.56 3.24 -6.80
CA ASP A 215 -4.19 3.32 -6.32
C ASP A 215 -3.26 2.66 -7.35
N PRO A 216 -2.21 3.35 -7.82
CA PRO A 216 -1.35 2.86 -8.90
C PRO A 216 -0.66 1.53 -8.60
N VAL A 217 -0.20 1.33 -7.34
CA VAL A 217 0.42 0.09 -6.88
C VAL A 217 0.04 -0.14 -5.43
N THR A 218 -0.78 -1.16 -5.17
CA THR A 218 -1.28 -1.45 -3.83
C THR A 218 -0.59 -2.68 -3.24
N GLY A 219 0.44 -2.46 -2.43
CA GLY A 219 1.21 -3.53 -1.78
C GLY A 219 0.33 -4.45 -0.93
N SER A 220 -0.58 -3.90 -0.14
CA SER A 220 -1.49 -4.67 0.72
C SER A 220 -2.52 -5.53 -0.05
N ALA A 221 -2.82 -5.23 -1.30
CA ALA A 221 -3.63 -6.10 -2.14
C ALA A 221 -2.87 -7.40 -2.48
N HIS A 222 -1.54 -7.32 -2.62
CA HIS A 222 -0.70 -8.50 -2.90
C HIS A 222 -0.68 -9.50 -1.75
N SER A 223 -0.89 -9.06 -0.49
CA SER A 223 -1.10 -9.97 0.65
C SER A 223 -2.28 -10.93 0.41
N GLN A 224 -3.24 -10.53 -0.43
CA GLN A 224 -4.45 -11.29 -0.73
C GLN A 224 -4.34 -12.03 -2.05
N ILE A 225 -3.85 -11.38 -3.13
CA ILE A 225 -3.83 -11.98 -4.46
C ILE A 225 -2.61 -12.87 -4.71
N ALA A 226 -1.45 -12.62 -4.10
CA ALA A 226 -0.30 -13.50 -4.24
C ALA A 226 -0.56 -14.93 -3.73
N PRO A 227 -1.20 -15.15 -2.56
CA PRO A 227 -1.58 -16.49 -2.13
C PRO A 227 -2.59 -17.19 -3.06
N TYR A 228 -3.38 -16.43 -3.82
CA TYR A 228 -4.31 -16.99 -4.80
C TYR A 228 -3.59 -17.53 -6.02
N TRP A 229 -2.62 -16.76 -6.54
CA TRP A 229 -1.86 -17.10 -7.75
C TRP A 229 -0.73 -18.09 -7.47
#